data_a798131030467070924bec3fd0002c43
#
_entry.id   a798131030467070924bec3fd0002c43
#
_cell.length_a   1.000
_cell.length_b   1.000
_cell.length_c   1.000
_cell.angle_alpha   90.00
_cell.angle_beta   90.00
_cell.angle_gamma   90.00
#
_symmetry.space_group_name_H-M   'P 1'
#
loop_
_entity.id
_entity.type
_entity.pdbx_description
1 polymer ?
#
loop_
_entity_poly.entity_id
_entity_poly.type
_entity_poly.pdbx_seq_one_letter_code
_entity_poly.pdbx_strand_id
1 'polypeptide(L)'
;MKGGIGSASAVLDNGVTVGCIVAVNSAGSPVDPRTGELWGVRYGIGDEFGGLGTASAADLEAWANRPTDPPPLNTTLAIVAVDVPLTKTECKRLAAIGHDGMARAINPIHQYTD
;
A
#
# COMPACT_ATOMS: atom_id res chain seq x y z
N MET A 1 5.45 -3.59 -11.92
CA MET A 1 6.30 -2.78 -10.99
C MET A 1 6.99 -3.74 -10.03
N LYS A 2 8.18 -3.42 -9.55
CA LYS A 2 8.88 -4.26 -8.56
C LYS A 2 8.17 -4.11 -7.21
N GLY A 3 7.88 -5.23 -6.55
CA GLY A 3 7.32 -5.24 -5.20
C GLY A 3 8.34 -4.88 -4.11
N GLY A 4 7.91 -4.86 -2.88
CA GLY A 4 8.76 -4.54 -1.73
C GLY A 4 8.10 -4.86 -0.39
N ILE A 5 8.85 -4.67 0.67
CA ILE A 5 8.37 -4.80 2.05
C ILE A 5 8.48 -3.44 2.73
N GLY A 6 7.41 -3.03 3.40
CA GLY A 6 7.36 -1.80 4.18
C GLY A 6 6.72 -2.04 5.54
N SER A 7 7.04 -1.18 6.49
CA SER A 7 6.41 -1.17 7.82
C SER A 7 6.14 0.25 8.28
N ALA A 8 5.09 0.41 9.09
CA ALA A 8 4.76 1.66 9.73
C ALA A 8 4.13 1.38 11.09
N SER A 9 4.19 2.35 11.99
CA SER A 9 3.52 2.29 13.28
C SER A 9 3.05 3.67 13.72
N ALA A 10 2.03 3.69 14.58
CA ALA A 10 1.51 4.90 15.18
C ALA A 10 1.05 4.61 16.62
N VAL A 11 1.18 5.61 17.48
CA VAL A 11 0.57 5.58 18.81
C VAL A 11 -0.70 6.42 18.75
N LEU A 12 -1.82 5.83 19.12
CA LEU A 12 -3.12 6.50 19.15
C LEU A 12 -3.24 7.41 20.39
N ASP A 13 -4.20 8.34 20.38
CA ASP A 13 -4.42 9.28 21.48
C ASP A 13 -4.72 8.59 22.83
N ASN A 14 -5.24 7.38 22.79
CA ASN A 14 -5.48 6.55 23.98
C ASN A 14 -4.26 5.72 24.43
N GLY A 15 -3.09 5.93 23.82
CA GLY A 15 -1.83 5.27 24.14
C GLY A 15 -1.62 3.90 23.49
N VAL A 16 -2.59 3.39 22.73
CA VAL A 16 -2.45 2.10 22.03
C VAL A 16 -1.50 2.25 20.84
N THR A 17 -0.54 1.34 20.73
CA THR A 17 0.35 1.26 19.58
C THR A 17 -0.24 0.33 18.52
N VAL A 18 -0.30 0.81 17.30
CA VAL A 18 -0.67 0.01 16.11
C VAL A 18 0.55 -0.09 15.20
N GLY A 19 0.92 -1.29 14.82
CA GLY A 19 2.00 -1.56 13.87
C GLY A 19 1.51 -2.35 12.67
N CYS A 20 2.12 -2.12 11.52
CA CYS A 20 1.83 -2.87 10.30
C CYS A 20 3.11 -3.20 9.55
N ILE A 21 3.16 -4.38 8.96
CA ILE A 21 4.16 -4.76 7.96
C ILE A 21 3.44 -5.33 6.74
N VAL A 22 3.85 -4.89 5.56
CA VAL A 22 3.23 -5.28 4.28
C VAL A 22 4.29 -5.75 3.30
N ALA A 23 4.09 -6.93 2.73
CA ALA A 23 4.85 -7.43 1.59
C ALA A 23 4.00 -7.27 0.33
N VAL A 24 4.39 -6.32 -0.52
CA VAL A 24 3.62 -5.92 -1.70
C VAL A 24 4.14 -6.65 -2.94
N ASN A 25 3.26 -7.44 -3.55
CA ASN A 25 3.44 -7.99 -4.90
C ASN A 25 2.08 -7.96 -5.62
N SER A 26 1.48 -6.78 -5.68
CA SER A 26 0.13 -6.58 -6.20
C SER A 26 0.07 -6.57 -7.72
N ALA A 27 -1.05 -7.02 -8.28
CA ALA A 27 -1.40 -6.79 -9.67
C ALA A 27 -1.79 -5.32 -9.91
N GLY A 28 -2.40 -4.66 -8.92
CA GLY A 28 -2.69 -3.24 -8.95
C GLY A 28 -1.45 -2.36 -8.84
N SER A 29 -1.62 -1.09 -9.19
CA SER A 29 -0.55 -0.10 -9.21
C SER A 29 -0.61 0.82 -7.97
N PRO A 30 0.53 1.10 -7.32
CA PRO A 30 0.61 2.15 -6.29
C PRO A 30 0.67 3.56 -6.89
N VAL A 31 0.74 3.68 -8.21
CA VAL A 31 0.86 4.95 -8.93
C VAL A 31 -0.43 5.22 -9.72
N ASP A 32 -0.95 6.44 -9.64
CA ASP A 32 -2.00 6.91 -10.52
C ASP A 32 -1.42 7.09 -11.94
N PRO A 33 -1.88 6.32 -12.95
CA PRO A 33 -1.32 6.38 -14.29
C PRO A 33 -1.59 7.71 -15.00
N ARG A 34 -2.51 8.54 -14.48
CA ARG A 34 -2.86 9.83 -15.08
C ARG A 34 -1.93 10.96 -14.61
N THR A 35 -1.44 10.88 -13.39
CA THR A 35 -0.64 11.94 -12.75
C THR A 35 0.77 11.51 -12.43
N GLY A 36 1.05 10.19 -12.37
CA GLY A 36 2.31 9.66 -11.91
C GLY A 36 2.54 9.75 -10.41
N GLU A 37 1.54 10.21 -9.65
CA GLU A 37 1.62 10.30 -8.20
C GLU A 37 1.35 8.95 -7.53
N LEU A 38 1.95 8.72 -6.38
CA LEU A 38 1.58 7.61 -5.52
C LEU A 38 0.18 7.84 -4.93
N TRP A 39 -0.71 6.86 -5.00
CA TRP A 39 -2.03 6.92 -4.36
C TRP A 39 -1.92 7.22 -2.87
N GLY A 40 -0.90 6.66 -2.21
CA GLY A 40 -0.65 6.78 -0.77
C GLY A 40 -0.02 8.10 -0.33
N VAL A 41 0.45 8.96 -1.24
CA VAL A 41 1.25 10.15 -0.90
C VAL A 41 0.57 11.08 0.13
N ARG A 42 -0.75 11.23 0.03
CA ARG A 42 -1.55 12.07 0.95
C ARG A 42 -1.66 11.54 2.38
N TYR A 43 -1.24 10.32 2.61
CA TYR A 43 -1.25 9.65 3.92
C TYR A 43 0.15 9.55 4.53
N GLY A 44 1.16 10.11 3.85
CA GLY A 44 2.53 10.14 4.32
C GLY A 44 2.71 10.94 5.60
N ILE A 45 3.71 10.57 6.38
CA ILE A 45 4.08 11.24 7.62
C ILE A 45 5.40 11.97 7.38
N GLY A 46 5.38 13.30 7.57
CA GLY A 46 6.57 14.12 7.33
C GLY A 46 7.03 14.07 5.87
N ASP A 47 8.31 13.92 5.64
CA ASP A 47 8.94 13.89 4.29
C ASP A 47 9.32 12.45 3.86
N GLU A 48 8.54 11.45 4.25
CA GLU A 48 8.86 10.03 3.97
C GLU A 48 8.90 9.67 2.48
N PHE A 49 8.28 10.48 1.61
CA PHE A 49 8.32 10.33 0.15
C PHE A 49 9.38 11.24 -0.50
N GLY A 50 10.22 11.93 0.29
CA GLY A 50 11.38 12.67 -0.19
C GLY A 50 11.07 13.87 -1.09
N GLY A 51 9.85 14.41 -1.05
CA GLY A 51 9.46 15.57 -1.85
C GLY A 51 9.60 15.37 -3.37
N LEU A 52 9.47 14.15 -3.86
CA LEU A 52 9.72 13.77 -5.27
C LEU A 52 8.80 14.48 -6.28
N GLY A 53 7.69 15.07 -5.81
CA GLY A 53 6.73 15.75 -6.68
C GLY A 53 5.97 14.81 -7.60
N THR A 54 5.41 15.37 -8.68
CA THR A 54 4.72 14.62 -9.73
C THR A 54 5.71 14.14 -10.78
N ALA A 55 5.40 13.01 -11.41
CA ALA A 55 6.17 12.50 -12.54
C ALA A 55 6.15 13.50 -13.72
N SER A 56 7.24 13.59 -14.45
CA SER A 56 7.30 14.38 -15.69
C SER A 56 6.46 13.73 -16.81
N ALA A 57 6.09 14.50 -17.82
CA ALA A 57 5.39 13.97 -18.99
C ALA A 57 6.19 12.84 -19.67
N ALA A 58 7.51 12.94 -19.72
CA ALA A 58 8.38 11.91 -20.28
C ALA A 58 8.34 10.61 -19.45
N ASP A 59 8.29 10.72 -18.12
CA ASP A 59 8.17 9.55 -17.24
C ASP A 59 6.82 8.86 -17.41
N LEU A 60 5.74 9.62 -17.57
CA LEU A 60 4.41 9.09 -17.82
C LEU A 60 4.33 8.37 -19.16
N GLU A 61 4.94 8.93 -20.20
CA GLU A 61 5.03 8.30 -21.52
C GLU A 61 5.86 7.00 -21.46
N ALA A 62 7.02 7.03 -20.81
CA ALA A 62 7.85 5.85 -20.60
C ALA A 62 7.10 4.76 -19.82
N TRP A 63 6.33 5.15 -18.79
CA TRP A 63 5.49 4.25 -18.03
C TRP A 63 4.39 3.60 -18.86
N ALA A 64 3.70 4.39 -19.70
CA ALA A 64 2.65 3.91 -20.59
C ALA A 64 3.17 2.90 -21.63
N ASN A 65 4.39 3.13 -22.13
CA ASN A 65 5.02 2.31 -23.17
C ASN A 65 5.90 1.17 -22.64
N ARG A 66 5.94 0.97 -21.30
CA ARG A 66 6.74 -0.12 -20.72
C ARG A 66 6.26 -1.49 -21.21
N PRO A 67 7.16 -2.47 -21.40
CA PRO A 67 6.77 -3.85 -21.62
C PRO A 67 5.87 -4.35 -20.50
N THR A 68 4.75 -4.97 -20.83
CA THR A 68 3.88 -5.66 -19.88
C THR A 68 4.17 -7.14 -19.97
N ASP A 69 5.01 -7.65 -19.10
CA ASP A 69 5.11 -9.09 -18.93
C ASP A 69 3.77 -9.62 -18.38
N PRO A 70 3.36 -10.86 -18.76
CA PRO A 70 2.21 -11.47 -18.13
C PRO A 70 2.46 -11.50 -16.62
N PRO A 71 1.49 -11.11 -15.79
CA PRO A 71 1.70 -11.01 -14.36
C PRO A 71 2.06 -12.40 -13.81
N PRO A 72 3.21 -12.52 -13.11
CA PRO A 72 3.41 -13.66 -12.25
C PRO A 72 2.29 -13.69 -11.20
N LEU A 73 2.12 -14.80 -10.51
CA LEU A 73 1.23 -14.87 -9.36
C LEU A 73 1.44 -13.65 -8.48
N ASN A 74 0.37 -12.89 -8.25
CA ASN A 74 0.40 -11.65 -7.48
C ASN A 74 -0.25 -11.92 -6.12
N THR A 75 0.35 -11.41 -5.07
CA THR A 75 -0.20 -11.50 -3.71
C THR A 75 0.36 -10.38 -2.87
N THR A 76 -0.50 -9.68 -2.15
CA THR A 76 -0.09 -8.71 -1.13
C THR A 76 -0.46 -9.26 0.23
N LEU A 77 0.53 -9.42 1.10
CA LEU A 77 0.37 -9.89 2.47
C LEU A 77 0.57 -8.75 3.45
N ALA A 78 -0.32 -8.63 4.42
CA ALA A 78 -0.20 -7.64 5.48
C ALA A 78 -0.42 -8.28 6.85
N ILE A 79 0.36 -7.82 7.83
CA ILE A 79 0.15 -8.13 9.25
C ILE A 79 -0.10 -6.80 9.95
N VAL A 80 -1.20 -6.73 10.71
CA VAL A 80 -1.49 -5.61 11.61
C VAL A 80 -1.43 -6.11 13.04
N ALA A 81 -0.68 -5.43 13.89
CA ALA A 81 -0.50 -5.76 15.29
C ALA A 81 -0.85 -4.56 16.19
N VAL A 82 -1.34 -4.86 17.38
CA VAL A 82 -1.62 -3.87 18.43
C VAL A 82 -1.09 -4.38 19.77
N ASP A 83 -0.73 -3.48 20.66
CA ASP A 83 -0.20 -3.79 22.00
C ASP A 83 -1.26 -3.95 23.09
N VAL A 84 -2.50 -4.25 22.68
CA VAL A 84 -3.61 -4.57 23.58
C VAL A 84 -4.18 -5.95 23.26
N PRO A 85 -4.72 -6.66 24.27
CA PRO A 85 -5.33 -7.96 24.04
C PRO A 85 -6.60 -7.83 23.19
N LEU A 86 -6.70 -8.66 22.14
CA LEU A 86 -7.88 -8.75 21.29
C LEU A 86 -8.46 -10.16 21.30
N THR A 87 -9.77 -10.26 21.23
CA THR A 87 -10.46 -11.51 20.93
C THR A 87 -10.24 -11.94 19.49
N LYS A 88 -10.49 -13.20 19.18
CA LYS A 88 -10.41 -13.71 17.79
C LYS A 88 -11.30 -12.91 16.82
N THR A 89 -12.48 -12.49 17.25
CA THR A 89 -13.41 -11.70 16.45
C THR A 89 -12.85 -10.30 16.15
N GLU A 90 -12.25 -9.67 17.16
CA GLU A 90 -11.62 -8.35 16.98
C GLU A 90 -10.38 -8.44 16.10
N CYS A 91 -9.54 -9.47 16.24
CA CYS A 91 -8.42 -9.71 15.33
C CYS A 91 -8.90 -9.86 13.87
N LYS A 92 -9.98 -10.64 13.63
CA LYS A 92 -10.57 -10.79 12.29
C LYS A 92 -11.07 -9.46 11.74
N ARG A 93 -11.70 -8.64 12.57
CA ARG A 93 -12.18 -7.31 12.18
C ARG A 93 -11.03 -6.37 11.87
N LEU A 94 -9.99 -6.37 12.71
CA LEU A 94 -8.78 -5.56 12.48
C LEU A 94 -8.10 -5.93 11.16
N ALA A 95 -7.96 -7.23 10.87
CA ALA A 95 -7.42 -7.70 9.60
C ALA A 95 -8.25 -7.24 8.40
N ALA A 96 -9.59 -7.27 8.51
CA ALA A 96 -10.48 -6.78 7.45
C ALA A 96 -10.32 -5.26 7.22
N ILE A 97 -10.20 -4.46 8.28
CA ILE A 97 -9.95 -3.01 8.18
C ILE A 97 -8.57 -2.72 7.55
N GLY A 98 -7.60 -3.58 7.74
CA GLY A 98 -6.28 -3.47 7.08
C GLY A 98 -6.37 -3.38 5.55
N HIS A 99 -7.37 -4.02 4.93
CA HIS A 99 -7.61 -3.91 3.49
C HIS A 99 -7.98 -2.48 3.05
N ASP A 100 -8.66 -1.71 3.88
CA ASP A 100 -8.98 -0.30 3.59
C ASP A 100 -7.71 0.55 3.49
N GLY A 101 -6.72 0.25 4.33
CA GLY A 101 -5.40 0.89 4.26
C GLY A 101 -4.68 0.57 2.95
N MET A 102 -4.67 -0.71 2.57
CA MET A 102 -4.07 -1.14 1.30
C MET A 102 -4.78 -0.52 0.09
N ALA A 103 -6.12 -0.44 0.11
CA ALA A 103 -6.92 0.14 -0.97
C ALA A 103 -6.67 1.64 -1.21
N ARG A 104 -6.13 2.34 -0.21
CA ARG A 104 -5.71 3.75 -0.33
C ARG A 104 -4.36 3.92 -1.02
N ALA A 105 -3.56 2.87 -1.06
CA ALA A 105 -2.19 2.91 -1.57
C ALA A 105 -1.99 2.10 -2.86
N ILE A 106 -2.92 1.21 -3.19
CA ILE A 106 -2.83 0.30 -4.35
C ILE A 106 -4.19 0.27 -5.05
N ASN A 107 -4.23 0.52 -6.35
CA ASN A 107 -5.47 0.51 -7.12
C ASN A 107 -5.33 -0.30 -8.43
N PRO A 108 -6.22 -1.27 -8.64
CA PRO A 108 -7.10 -1.90 -7.66
C PRO A 108 -6.32 -2.77 -6.68
N ILE A 109 -6.78 -2.85 -5.41
CA ILE A 109 -6.10 -3.71 -4.40
C ILE A 109 -6.48 -5.18 -4.59
N HIS A 110 -7.70 -5.47 -5.00
CA HIS A 110 -8.17 -6.81 -5.29
C HIS A 110 -8.46 -6.98 -6.77
N GLN A 111 -7.86 -7.98 -7.36
CA GLN A 111 -8.13 -8.46 -8.70
C GLN A 111 -8.48 -9.94 -8.67
N TYR A 112 -9.02 -10.44 -9.78
CA TYR A 112 -9.45 -11.84 -9.89
C TYR A 112 -8.29 -12.84 -9.75
N THR A 113 -7.06 -12.37 -9.86
CA THR A 113 -5.81 -13.16 -9.84
C THR A 113 -4.96 -12.90 -8.60
N ASP A 114 -5.46 -12.11 -7.65
CA ASP A 114 -4.78 -11.81 -6.37
C ASP A 114 -5.31 -12.71 -5.25
#